data_17945ea5f2f559c205037224dcbe9286
#
_entry.id   17945ea5f2f559c205037224dcbe9286
#
_cell.length_a   1.000
_cell.length_b   1.000
_cell.length_c   1.000
_cell.angle_alpha   90.00
_cell.angle_beta   90.00
_cell.angle_gamma   90.00
#
_symmetry.space_group_name_H-M   'P 1'
#
loop_
_entity.id
_entity.type
_entity.pdbx_description
1 polymer ?
#
loop_
_entity_poly.entity_id
_entity_poly.type
_entity_poly.pdbx_seq_one_letter_code
_entity_poly.pdbx_strand_id
1 'polypeptide(L)'
;MPVSPENRDHAAAAIAQSDAAANPRFVSQLTKNAFALILAGGRGTRLKQLTEWRAKPALAFGGKFRIIDFALSNCVNSGVRRIGVATQYKSHSLIQHIQRGWSFLDGRFDEFVQLLPAQQRVEEAWYRGTADAIFQNLDILREHAPEHVVILAGDQVYK
;
A
#
# COMPACT_ATOMS: atom_id res chain seq x y z
N MET A 1 17.13 42.14 23.13
CA MET A 1 15.77 42.34 22.58
C MET A 1 14.90 41.17 23.00
N PRO A 2 13.76 41.38 23.64
CA PRO A 2 12.87 40.25 23.99
C PRO A 2 12.19 39.73 22.73
N VAL A 3 12.19 38.40 22.57
CA VAL A 3 11.50 37.67 21.49
C VAL A 3 10.00 37.93 21.63
N SER A 4 9.32 38.27 20.54
CA SER A 4 7.89 38.58 20.53
C SER A 4 7.07 37.33 20.96
N PRO A 5 5.91 37.51 21.62
CA PRO A 5 5.07 36.38 22.08
C PRO A 5 4.70 35.43 20.96
N GLU A 6 4.37 35.93 19.77
CA GLU A 6 4.04 35.09 18.60
C GLU A 6 5.14 34.10 18.18
N ASN A 7 6.42 34.51 18.32
CA ASN A 7 7.56 33.64 17.97
C ASN A 7 7.79 32.54 19.02
N ARG A 8 7.31 32.73 20.26
CA ARG A 8 7.35 31.68 21.30
C ARG A 8 6.28 30.63 21.07
N ASP A 9 5.09 31.02 20.62
CA ASP A 9 4.00 30.12 20.36
C ASP A 9 4.27 29.24 19.13
N HIS A 10 4.87 29.80 18.07
CA HIS A 10 5.33 29.02 16.92
C HIS A 10 6.45 28.03 17.25
N ALA A 11 7.40 28.45 18.08
CA ALA A 11 8.49 27.58 18.54
C ALA A 11 7.96 26.44 19.45
N ALA A 12 7.04 26.75 20.36
CA ALA A 12 6.41 25.77 21.23
C ALA A 12 5.56 24.76 20.45
N ALA A 13 4.81 25.24 19.44
CA ALA A 13 4.04 24.36 18.55
C ALA A 13 4.93 23.44 17.70
N ALA A 14 6.06 23.95 17.19
CA ALA A 14 7.04 23.15 16.44
C ALA A 14 7.72 22.09 17.31
N ILE A 15 8.05 22.40 18.56
CA ILE A 15 8.62 21.44 19.53
C ILE A 15 7.58 20.38 19.88
N ALA A 16 6.34 20.77 20.15
CA ALA A 16 5.26 19.83 20.47
C ALA A 16 4.96 18.88 19.29
N GLN A 17 5.02 19.35 18.05
CA GLN A 17 4.89 18.51 16.85
C GLN A 17 6.08 17.57 16.67
N SER A 18 7.29 18.02 16.95
CA SER A 18 8.51 17.20 16.92
C SER A 18 8.44 16.09 17.97
N ASP A 19 8.04 16.40 19.18
CA ASP A 19 7.90 15.42 20.28
C ASP A 19 6.75 14.43 20.01
N ALA A 20 5.66 14.87 19.42
CA ALA A 20 4.57 14.00 19.02
C ALA A 20 5.01 13.02 17.92
N ALA A 21 5.76 13.48 16.92
CA ALA A 21 6.29 12.63 15.84
C ALA A 21 7.33 11.61 16.36
N ALA A 22 8.06 11.92 17.43
CA ALA A 22 9.01 11.01 18.07
C ALA A 22 8.34 10.04 19.08
N ASN A 23 7.06 10.26 19.43
CA ASN A 23 6.37 9.41 20.39
C ASN A 23 5.99 8.05 19.77
N PRO A 24 6.49 6.91 20.29
CA PRO A 24 6.16 5.58 19.76
C PRO A 24 4.66 5.29 19.69
N ARG A 25 3.86 5.85 20.60
CA ARG A 25 2.39 5.71 20.58
C ARG A 25 1.75 6.44 19.40
N PHE A 26 2.27 7.62 19.03
CA PHE A 26 1.79 8.37 17.87
C PHE A 26 2.08 7.61 16.58
N VAL A 27 3.31 7.13 16.40
CA VAL A 27 3.70 6.31 15.24
C VAL A 27 2.85 5.05 15.17
N SER A 28 2.61 4.37 16.29
CA SER A 28 1.78 3.17 16.36
C SER A 28 0.31 3.44 15.97
N GLN A 29 -0.26 4.57 16.37
CA GLN A 29 -1.62 4.96 15.98
C GLN A 29 -1.69 5.32 14.50
N LEU A 30 -0.72 6.07 13.98
CA LEU A 30 -0.66 6.47 12.59
C LEU A 30 -0.64 5.24 11.67
N THR A 31 0.21 4.27 11.95
CA THR A 31 0.31 3.04 11.14
C THR A 31 -0.93 2.16 11.28
N LYS A 32 -1.54 2.10 12.46
CA LYS A 32 -2.78 1.37 12.69
C LYS A 32 -3.96 1.94 11.91
N ASN A 33 -4.04 3.27 11.79
CA ASN A 33 -5.11 3.97 11.08
C ASN A 33 -4.78 4.19 9.58
N ALA A 34 -3.64 3.66 9.13
CA ALA A 34 -3.24 3.72 7.73
C ALA A 34 -3.77 2.53 6.92
N PHE A 35 -4.07 2.80 5.65
CA PHE A 35 -4.37 1.79 4.63
C PHE A 35 -3.28 1.83 3.56
N ALA A 36 -2.65 0.71 3.26
CA ALA A 36 -1.71 0.61 2.16
C ALA A 36 -2.43 0.15 0.88
N LEU A 37 -2.32 0.93 -0.19
CA LEU A 37 -2.77 0.55 -1.52
C LEU A 37 -1.56 0.19 -2.38
N ILE A 38 -1.37 -1.10 -2.65
CA ILE A 38 -0.26 -1.61 -3.47
C ILE A 38 -0.75 -1.74 -4.90
N LEU A 39 -0.11 -1.03 -5.83
CA LEU A 39 -0.44 -1.05 -7.26
C LEU A 39 0.31 -2.19 -7.96
N ALA A 40 -0.40 -3.25 -8.31
CA ALA A 40 0.17 -4.48 -8.88
C ALA A 40 -0.32 -4.75 -10.33
N GLY A 41 -0.71 -3.71 -11.08
CA GLY A 41 -1.47 -3.82 -12.31
C GLY A 41 -0.72 -3.59 -13.63
N GLY A 42 0.59 -3.45 -13.65
CA GLY A 42 1.34 -3.15 -14.88
C GLY A 42 1.44 -4.33 -15.86
N ARG A 43 1.38 -4.05 -17.21
CA ARG A 43 1.57 -5.07 -18.26
C ARG A 43 2.97 -5.69 -18.26
N GLY A 44 3.98 -5.03 -17.69
CA GLY A 44 5.35 -5.55 -17.60
C GLY A 44 6.05 -5.79 -18.94
N THR A 45 5.64 -5.09 -20.01
CA THR A 45 6.08 -5.33 -21.40
C THR A 45 7.60 -5.29 -21.59
N ARG A 46 8.33 -4.59 -20.72
CA ARG A 46 9.79 -4.50 -20.77
C ARG A 46 10.50 -5.83 -20.45
N LEU A 47 9.86 -6.71 -19.68
CA LEU A 47 10.41 -7.99 -19.27
C LEU A 47 10.04 -9.16 -20.21
N LYS A 48 9.35 -8.85 -21.31
CA LYS A 48 9.03 -9.78 -22.42
C LYS A 48 8.60 -11.18 -21.92
N GLN A 49 9.44 -12.19 -22.13
CA GLN A 49 9.17 -13.59 -21.79
C GLN A 49 8.83 -13.85 -20.31
N LEU A 50 9.44 -13.09 -19.37
CA LEU A 50 9.17 -13.25 -17.94
C LEU A 50 7.75 -12.85 -17.56
N THR A 51 7.15 -11.91 -18.28
CA THR A 51 5.80 -11.40 -18.03
C THR A 51 4.76 -11.91 -19.01
N GLU A 52 5.11 -12.88 -19.86
CA GLU A 52 4.19 -13.46 -20.83
C GLU A 52 2.98 -14.13 -20.16
N TRP A 53 3.20 -14.84 -19.04
CA TRP A 53 2.18 -15.59 -18.32
C TRP A 53 1.82 -15.02 -16.93
N ARG A 54 2.58 -14.06 -16.44
CA ARG A 54 2.45 -13.53 -15.06
C ARG A 54 2.61 -12.02 -15.01
N ALA A 55 1.90 -11.38 -14.08
CA ALA A 55 2.17 -9.98 -13.74
C ALA A 55 3.58 -9.83 -13.14
N LYS A 56 4.26 -8.70 -13.38
CA LYS A 56 5.60 -8.43 -12.84
C LYS A 56 5.70 -8.63 -11.32
N PRO A 57 4.76 -8.17 -10.49
CA PRO A 57 4.78 -8.40 -9.04
C PRO A 57 4.74 -9.90 -8.64
N ALA A 58 4.25 -10.76 -9.53
CA ALA A 58 4.16 -12.21 -9.30
C ALA A 58 5.41 -12.99 -9.72
N LEU A 59 6.44 -12.31 -10.25
CA LEU A 59 7.69 -12.98 -10.61
C LEU A 59 8.43 -13.45 -9.38
N ALA A 60 8.99 -14.68 -9.47
CA ALA A 60 9.82 -15.23 -8.41
C ALA A 60 11.09 -14.42 -8.22
N PHE A 61 11.46 -14.19 -6.98
CA PHE A 61 12.66 -13.50 -6.56
C PHE A 61 13.29 -14.24 -5.37
N GLY A 62 14.56 -14.64 -5.50
CA GLY A 62 15.26 -15.33 -4.43
C GLY A 62 14.64 -16.67 -4.02
N GLY A 63 14.09 -17.44 -4.97
CA GLY A 63 13.52 -18.77 -4.73
C GLY A 63 12.01 -18.74 -4.50
N LYS A 64 11.55 -18.84 -3.25
CA LYS A 64 10.13 -18.93 -2.90
C LYS A 64 9.37 -17.60 -2.86
N PHE A 65 10.08 -16.49 -2.73
CA PHE A 65 9.47 -15.16 -2.67
C PHE A 65 9.09 -14.65 -4.05
N ARG A 66 8.21 -13.67 -4.08
CA ARG A 66 7.85 -12.89 -5.26
C ARG A 66 8.13 -11.41 -5.03
N ILE A 67 8.20 -10.63 -6.10
CA ILE A 67 8.51 -9.20 -6.00
C ILE A 67 7.51 -8.49 -5.07
N ILE A 68 6.23 -8.83 -5.13
CA ILE A 68 5.18 -8.25 -4.27
C ILE A 68 5.44 -8.45 -2.77
N ASP A 69 6.14 -9.52 -2.38
CA ASP A 69 6.37 -9.84 -0.98
C ASP A 69 7.22 -8.79 -0.27
N PHE A 70 8.06 -8.05 -1.00
CA PHE A 70 8.84 -6.94 -0.42
C PHE A 70 7.91 -5.80 0.03
N ALA A 71 6.99 -5.37 -0.83
CA ALA A 71 6.03 -4.32 -0.48
C ALA A 71 5.11 -4.76 0.67
N LEU A 72 4.59 -5.99 0.62
CA LEU A 72 3.75 -6.56 1.68
C LEU A 72 4.50 -6.68 3.01
N SER A 73 5.72 -7.22 2.99
CA SER A 73 6.57 -7.33 4.19
C SER A 73 6.87 -5.98 4.80
N ASN A 74 7.18 -4.97 3.97
CA ASN A 74 7.47 -3.63 4.45
C ASN A 74 6.25 -3.01 5.13
N CYS A 75 5.04 -3.18 4.58
CA CYS A 75 3.80 -2.73 5.23
C CYS A 75 3.65 -3.38 6.60
N VAL A 76 3.69 -4.70 6.67
CA VAL A 76 3.48 -5.45 7.92
C VAL A 76 4.55 -5.12 8.96
N ASN A 77 5.82 -5.06 8.56
CA ASN A 77 6.93 -4.72 9.47
C ASN A 77 6.87 -3.27 9.97
N SER A 78 6.26 -2.39 9.20
CA SER A 78 6.01 -0.99 9.60
C SER A 78 4.73 -0.81 10.41
N GLY A 79 3.99 -1.89 10.69
CA GLY A 79 2.73 -1.85 11.44
C GLY A 79 1.50 -1.46 10.61
N VAL A 80 1.63 -1.31 9.28
CA VAL A 80 0.50 -1.11 8.38
C VAL A 80 -0.06 -2.47 7.97
N ARG A 81 -1.23 -2.82 8.48
CA ARG A 81 -1.79 -4.17 8.34
C ARG A 81 -3.12 -4.22 7.59
N ARG A 82 -3.64 -3.07 7.17
CA ARG A 82 -4.79 -2.94 6.29
C ARG A 82 -4.27 -2.66 4.89
N ILE A 83 -4.25 -3.70 4.04
CA ILE A 83 -3.54 -3.68 2.76
C ILE A 83 -4.48 -4.07 1.63
N GLY A 84 -4.66 -3.17 0.67
CA GLY A 84 -5.32 -3.45 -0.60
C GLY A 84 -4.31 -3.65 -1.72
N VAL A 85 -4.45 -4.70 -2.51
CA VAL A 85 -3.61 -4.95 -3.68
C VAL A 85 -4.43 -4.80 -4.94
N ALA A 86 -4.26 -3.67 -5.63
CA ALA A 86 -4.92 -3.40 -6.89
C ALA A 86 -4.28 -4.24 -8.01
N THR A 87 -5.05 -5.20 -8.55
CA THR A 87 -4.59 -6.11 -9.59
C THR A 87 -5.31 -5.84 -10.89
N GLN A 88 -4.66 -6.08 -12.00
CA GLN A 88 -5.23 -5.81 -13.32
C GLN A 88 -5.00 -6.99 -14.27
N TYR A 89 -3.82 -7.12 -14.80
CA TYR A 89 -3.49 -8.03 -15.90
C TYR A 89 -2.76 -9.28 -15.41
N LYS A 90 -3.11 -10.49 -15.95
CA LYS A 90 -2.43 -11.77 -15.64
C LYS A 90 -2.26 -12.03 -14.13
N SER A 91 -3.28 -11.69 -13.35
CA SER A 91 -3.21 -11.66 -11.89
C SER A 91 -3.39 -13.02 -11.21
N HIS A 92 -3.82 -14.08 -11.93
CA HIS A 92 -4.15 -15.37 -11.33
C HIS A 92 -3.06 -15.93 -10.40
N SER A 93 -1.80 -15.98 -10.88
CA SER A 93 -0.69 -16.49 -10.06
C SER A 93 -0.33 -15.56 -8.89
N LEU A 94 -0.60 -14.26 -9.01
CA LEU A 94 -0.45 -13.28 -7.93
C LEU A 94 -1.52 -13.50 -6.86
N ILE A 95 -2.77 -13.66 -7.28
CA ILE A 95 -3.92 -13.92 -6.41
C ILE A 95 -3.66 -15.19 -5.58
N GLN A 96 -3.30 -16.29 -6.23
CA GLN A 96 -2.99 -17.55 -5.52
C GLN A 96 -1.84 -17.38 -4.51
N HIS A 97 -0.79 -16.63 -4.87
CA HIS A 97 0.33 -16.41 -3.99
C HIS A 97 -0.07 -15.62 -2.73
N ILE A 98 -0.82 -14.54 -2.91
CA ILE A 98 -1.30 -13.72 -1.80
C ILE A 98 -2.25 -14.53 -0.91
N GLN A 99 -3.21 -15.23 -1.49
CA GLN A 99 -4.16 -16.04 -0.72
C GLN A 99 -3.49 -17.15 0.10
N ARG A 100 -2.40 -17.74 -0.39
CA ARG A 100 -1.68 -18.81 0.31
C ARG A 100 -0.65 -18.30 1.31
N GLY A 101 0.02 -17.20 1.00
CA GLY A 101 1.15 -16.70 1.78
C GLY A 101 0.81 -15.58 2.75
N TRP A 102 -0.28 -14.84 2.52
CA TRP A 102 -0.60 -13.61 3.24
C TRP A 102 -1.95 -13.64 3.97
N SER A 103 -2.50 -14.84 4.20
CA SER A 103 -3.76 -15.07 4.92
C SER A 103 -3.61 -15.12 6.45
N PHE A 104 -2.44 -14.81 6.99
CA PHE A 104 -2.18 -14.86 8.43
C PHE A 104 -2.66 -13.61 9.18
N LEU A 105 -2.99 -12.53 8.47
CA LEU A 105 -3.61 -11.35 9.07
C LEU A 105 -5.05 -11.67 9.47
N ASP A 106 -5.45 -11.21 10.66
CA ASP A 106 -6.72 -11.59 11.26
C ASP A 106 -7.77 -10.48 11.11
N GLY A 107 -8.78 -10.72 10.29
CA GLY A 107 -9.87 -9.78 10.06
C GLY A 107 -10.66 -9.39 11.31
N ARG A 108 -10.58 -10.18 12.40
CA ARG A 108 -11.19 -9.81 13.70
C ARG A 108 -10.54 -8.59 14.33
N PHE A 109 -9.30 -8.28 13.95
CA PHE A 109 -8.55 -7.10 14.37
C PHE A 109 -8.48 -6.03 13.28
N ASP A 110 -9.31 -6.13 12.24
CA ASP A 110 -9.27 -5.26 11.06
C ASP A 110 -7.91 -5.30 10.33
N GLU A 111 -7.24 -6.45 10.37
CA GLU A 111 -5.97 -6.72 9.69
C GLU A 111 -6.22 -7.64 8.49
N PHE A 112 -5.83 -7.22 7.29
CA PHE A 112 -6.07 -8.00 6.08
C PHE A 112 -5.15 -7.64 4.92
N VAL A 113 -5.03 -8.59 3.97
CA VAL A 113 -4.56 -8.32 2.61
C VAL A 113 -5.72 -8.61 1.65
N GLN A 114 -6.35 -7.57 1.14
CA GLN A 114 -7.49 -7.66 0.23
C GLN A 114 -7.03 -7.47 -1.22
N LEU A 115 -7.49 -8.37 -2.09
CA LEU A 115 -7.29 -8.22 -3.53
C LEU A 115 -8.37 -7.32 -4.11
N LEU A 116 -7.93 -6.31 -4.84
CA LEU A 116 -8.78 -5.32 -5.50
C LEU A 116 -8.61 -5.48 -7.03
N PRO A 117 -9.34 -6.43 -7.65
CA PRO A 117 -9.29 -6.59 -9.09
C PRO A 117 -9.89 -5.39 -9.79
N ALA A 118 -9.28 -4.96 -10.88
CA ALA A 118 -9.82 -3.91 -11.72
C ALA A 118 -11.24 -4.28 -12.14
N GLN A 119 -12.21 -3.51 -11.68
CA GLN A 119 -13.58 -3.61 -12.11
C GLN A 119 -13.73 -2.72 -13.33
N GLN A 120 -14.08 -3.25 -14.48
CA GLN A 120 -14.33 -2.49 -15.71
C GLN A 120 -15.61 -1.63 -15.54
N ARG A 121 -15.58 -0.72 -14.58
CA ARG A 121 -16.76 0.13 -14.21
C ARG A 121 -16.96 1.28 -15.17
N VAL A 122 -15.92 1.69 -15.88
CA VAL A 122 -15.95 2.82 -16.82
C VAL A 122 -15.34 2.34 -18.14
N GLU A 123 -16.19 2.17 -19.16
CA GLU A 123 -15.80 1.77 -20.53
C GLU A 123 -14.79 0.63 -20.53
N GLU A 124 -15.08 -0.58 -20.79
CA GLU A 124 -14.21 -1.76 -21.04
C GLU A 124 -12.68 -1.58 -20.91
N ALA A 125 -12.21 -0.49 -20.28
CA ALA A 125 -10.84 -0.07 -20.21
C ALA A 125 -10.20 -0.45 -18.86
N TRP A 126 -9.04 -1.06 -18.96
CA TRP A 126 -8.13 -1.27 -17.83
C TRP A 126 -7.63 0.09 -17.29
N TYR A 127 -7.05 0.10 -16.08
CA TYR A 127 -6.46 1.31 -15.51
C TYR A 127 -5.57 2.04 -16.52
N ARG A 128 -5.86 3.31 -16.78
CA ARG A 128 -5.09 4.16 -17.69
C ARG A 128 -3.74 4.59 -17.12
N GLY A 129 -3.55 4.41 -15.80
CA GLY A 129 -2.34 4.75 -15.08
C GLY A 129 -2.51 4.60 -13.57
N THR A 130 -1.49 5.01 -12.80
CA THR A 130 -1.49 4.89 -11.34
C THR A 130 -2.60 5.73 -10.68
N ALA A 131 -2.81 6.95 -11.14
CA ALA A 131 -3.86 7.84 -10.62
C ALA A 131 -5.26 7.27 -10.90
N ASP A 132 -5.48 6.70 -12.06
CA ASP A 132 -6.75 6.08 -12.42
C ASP A 132 -7.01 4.81 -11.59
N ALA A 133 -5.97 4.01 -11.33
CA ALA A 133 -6.07 2.86 -10.44
C ALA A 133 -6.50 3.27 -9.01
N ILE A 134 -6.00 4.38 -8.50
CA ILE A 134 -6.41 4.92 -7.21
C ILE A 134 -7.85 5.42 -7.27
N PHE A 135 -8.18 6.19 -8.30
CA PHE A 135 -9.52 6.76 -8.49
C PHE A 135 -10.60 5.69 -8.55
N GLN A 136 -10.39 4.61 -9.29
CA GLN A 136 -11.34 3.51 -9.41
C GLN A 136 -11.51 2.69 -8.11
N ASN A 137 -10.62 2.82 -7.13
CA ASN A 137 -10.70 2.16 -5.83
C ASN A 137 -11.04 3.14 -4.68
N LEU A 138 -11.46 4.38 -4.98
CA LEU A 138 -11.82 5.37 -3.96
C LEU A 138 -13.01 4.95 -3.12
N ASP A 139 -13.96 4.22 -3.66
CA ASP A 139 -15.12 3.70 -2.94
C ASP A 139 -14.68 2.73 -1.83
N ILE A 140 -13.74 1.84 -2.11
CA ILE A 140 -13.17 0.90 -1.14
C ILE A 140 -12.39 1.66 -0.05
N LEU A 141 -11.59 2.65 -0.45
CA LEU A 141 -10.88 3.50 0.51
C LEU A 141 -11.84 4.27 1.42
N ARG A 142 -12.96 4.74 0.87
CA ARG A 142 -13.99 5.43 1.66
C ARG A 142 -14.73 4.51 2.61
N GLU A 143 -14.99 3.27 2.21
CA GLU A 143 -15.61 2.24 3.06
C GLU A 143 -14.74 1.93 4.28
N HIS A 144 -13.42 1.77 4.09
CA HIS A 144 -12.47 1.54 5.18
C HIS A 144 -12.13 2.81 5.98
N ALA A 145 -12.50 3.99 5.49
CA ALA A 145 -12.32 5.31 6.12
C ALA A 145 -10.95 5.49 6.84
N PRO A 146 -9.81 5.21 6.20
CA PRO A 146 -8.51 5.37 6.84
C PRO A 146 -8.16 6.85 7.02
N GLU A 147 -7.44 7.20 8.09
CA GLU A 147 -6.90 8.55 8.27
C GLU A 147 -5.77 8.84 7.29
N HIS A 148 -5.01 7.81 6.92
CA HIS A 148 -3.87 7.91 6.01
C HIS A 148 -3.89 6.81 4.96
N VAL A 149 -3.52 7.14 3.73
CA VAL A 149 -3.35 6.17 2.65
C VAL A 149 -1.90 6.19 2.17
N VAL A 150 -1.26 5.03 2.22
CA VAL A 150 0.09 4.82 1.69
C VAL A 150 -0.03 4.12 0.33
N ILE A 151 0.48 4.75 -0.73
CA ILE A 151 0.45 4.19 -2.09
C ILE A 151 1.82 3.63 -2.43
N LEU A 152 1.88 2.35 -2.77
CA LEU A 152 3.11 1.63 -3.04
C LEU A 152 3.06 0.98 -4.43
N ALA A 153 4.22 0.92 -5.09
CA ALA A 153 4.37 0.13 -6.31
C ALA A 153 4.67 -1.34 -5.94
N GLY A 154 3.85 -2.26 -6.44
CA GLY A 154 4.00 -3.71 -6.17
C GLY A 154 5.10 -4.39 -6.97
N ASP A 155 5.84 -3.65 -7.79
CA ASP A 155 6.91 -4.15 -8.66
C ASP A 155 8.30 -3.62 -8.30
N GLN A 156 8.43 -2.97 -7.16
CA GLN A 156 9.68 -2.42 -6.64
C GLN A 156 10.15 -3.20 -5.41
N VAL A 157 11.47 -3.33 -5.32
CA VAL A 157 12.16 -3.89 -4.16
C VAL A 157 12.81 -2.73 -3.43
N TYR A 158 12.29 -2.41 -2.25
CA TYR A 158 12.82 -1.36 -1.37
C TYR A 158 12.68 -1.80 0.10
N LYS A 159 13.41 -1.12 0.94
CA LYS A 159 13.44 -1.38 2.38
C LYS A 159 12.91 -0.16 3.13
#